data_dc023e7a3d516d54a3807cbbd6f7bf4c
#
_entry.id   dc023e7a3d516d54a3807cbbd6f7bf4c
#
_cell.length_a   1.000
_cell.length_b   1.000
_cell.length_c   1.000
_cell.angle_alpha   90.00
_cell.angle_beta   90.00
_cell.angle_gamma   90.00
#
_symmetry.space_group_name_H-M   'P 1'
#
loop_
_entity.id
_entity.type
_entity.pdbx_description
1 polymer ?
#
loop_
_entity_poly.entity_id
_entity_poly.type
_entity_poly.pdbx_seq_one_letter_code
_entity_poly.pdbx_strand_id
1 'polypeptide(L)'
;MRIGVPKEIKVLENRVGLTPESVREIVAHGHDVVVERDAGQGIGMSDDDYRRAGASVLATAADVFDAAEMIVKVKEPQSSERRMLKPGQVLFTYLHLAPDPEQASELIEGGAICIAYETVTSATGGLPLLAPMSEVAGRMAVQAAAHYLEKAHGGKGILLGGVPGVDPGKVVVLGGGVVGTHAIHIALGMGAEVWVLDRNVDVLRRLWTQFGRPLNTVFSTRDAIERHVATADVVIGGVLVPGAEAPKLVTRDMIASMQPGSVVVDVAIDQGGCFETSHPTTHAEPTYVVDGVVHYCVANMPGGVPRTSTFALNNATLPYVLALATKGWKAALTGDVHLRNGLNVAAGKVTHRAVATALKCKYVPAEAFLAS
;
A
#
# COMPACT_ATOMS: atom_id res chain seq x y z
N MET A 1 -11.17 20.66 -15.94
CA MET A 1 -11.56 20.12 -14.62
C MET A 1 -10.68 20.75 -13.57
N ARG A 2 -11.24 21.06 -12.40
CA ARG A 2 -10.47 21.52 -11.25
C ARG A 2 -10.24 20.36 -10.28
N ILE A 3 -8.98 20.09 -9.95
CA ILE A 3 -8.53 18.98 -9.12
C ILE A 3 -8.09 19.51 -7.78
N GLY A 4 -8.61 18.95 -6.69
CA GLY A 4 -8.30 19.32 -5.32
C GLY A 4 -7.38 18.31 -4.64
N VAL A 5 -6.38 18.82 -3.93
CA VAL A 5 -5.42 18.04 -3.16
C VAL A 5 -5.42 18.53 -1.72
N PRO A 6 -6.24 17.95 -0.85
CA PRO A 6 -6.22 18.28 0.57
C PRO A 6 -4.97 17.72 1.24
N LYS A 7 -4.60 18.28 2.37
CA LYS A 7 -3.61 17.73 3.28
C LYS A 7 -4.16 16.46 3.91
N GLU A 8 -3.32 15.42 4.01
CA GLU A 8 -3.70 14.21 4.73
C GLU A 8 -3.79 14.47 6.24
N ILE A 9 -4.88 14.03 6.86
CA ILE A 9 -5.18 14.25 8.28
C ILE A 9 -5.21 12.96 9.11
N LYS A 10 -5.07 11.80 8.47
CA LYS A 10 -4.94 10.52 9.18
C LYS A 10 -3.66 10.53 9.99
N VAL A 11 -3.70 10.00 11.21
CA VAL A 11 -2.56 9.97 12.13
C VAL A 11 -1.35 9.30 11.47
N LEU A 12 -0.19 9.97 11.54
CA LEU A 12 1.09 9.54 10.94
C LEU A 12 1.06 9.40 9.41
N GLU A 13 0.08 10.01 8.71
CA GLU A 13 0.09 10.11 7.26
C GLU A 13 0.72 11.42 6.82
N ASN A 14 1.84 11.35 6.13
CA ASN A 14 2.62 12.48 5.67
C ASN A 14 2.79 12.51 4.14
N ARG A 15 2.16 11.57 3.43
CA ARG A 15 2.12 11.58 1.96
C ARG A 15 1.14 12.65 1.45
N VAL A 16 1.13 12.89 0.15
CA VAL A 16 0.21 13.84 -0.51
C VAL A 16 -0.28 13.25 -1.84
N GLY A 17 -1.51 13.57 -2.22
CA GLY A 17 -2.17 13.02 -3.41
C GLY A 17 -1.47 13.36 -4.73
N LEU A 18 -0.88 14.55 -4.87
CA LEU A 18 -0.13 14.97 -6.06
C LEU A 18 1.18 15.66 -5.66
N THR A 19 2.26 15.38 -6.41
CA THR A 19 3.53 16.12 -6.31
C THR A 19 3.49 17.39 -7.18
N PRO A 20 4.37 18.37 -6.96
CA PRO A 20 4.50 19.54 -7.85
C PRO A 20 4.77 19.16 -9.32
N GLU A 21 5.52 18.08 -9.57
CA GLU A 21 5.76 17.58 -10.93
C GLU A 21 4.47 17.09 -11.59
N SER A 22 3.65 16.33 -10.86
CA SER A 22 2.33 15.87 -11.34
C SER A 22 1.39 17.05 -11.56
N VAL A 23 1.42 18.06 -10.68
CA VAL A 23 0.64 19.30 -10.85
C VAL A 23 1.03 20.01 -12.15
N ARG A 24 2.33 20.16 -12.42
CA ARG A 24 2.81 20.81 -13.67
C ARG A 24 2.28 20.10 -14.90
N GLU A 25 2.29 18.76 -14.89
CA GLU A 25 1.79 17.96 -16.00
C GLU A 25 0.28 18.14 -16.19
N ILE A 26 -0.49 18.13 -15.10
CA ILE A 26 -1.94 18.34 -15.10
C ILE A 26 -2.31 19.73 -15.64
N VAL A 27 -1.58 20.78 -15.22
CA VAL A 27 -1.77 22.15 -15.69
C VAL A 27 -1.41 22.28 -17.17
N ALA A 28 -0.35 21.63 -17.64
CA ALA A 28 0.03 21.60 -19.04
C ALA A 28 -1.04 20.94 -19.94
N HIS A 29 -1.88 20.06 -19.37
CA HIS A 29 -3.04 19.48 -20.06
C HIS A 29 -4.32 20.35 -19.96
N GLY A 30 -4.23 21.59 -19.45
CA GLY A 30 -5.33 22.54 -19.42
C GLY A 30 -6.30 22.35 -18.24
N HIS A 31 -5.84 21.75 -17.15
CA HIS A 31 -6.64 21.56 -15.95
C HIS A 31 -6.14 22.46 -14.81
N ASP A 32 -7.03 22.88 -13.91
CA ASP A 32 -6.70 23.64 -12.72
C ASP A 32 -6.39 22.70 -11.55
N VAL A 33 -5.42 23.06 -10.71
CA VAL A 33 -5.13 22.34 -9.46
C VAL A 33 -5.18 23.30 -8.28
N VAL A 34 -5.92 22.91 -7.25
CA VAL A 34 -5.96 23.59 -5.95
C VAL A 34 -5.39 22.65 -4.88
N VAL A 35 -4.47 23.17 -4.08
CA VAL A 35 -3.76 22.39 -3.06
C VAL A 35 -3.98 23.05 -1.69
N GLU A 36 -4.25 22.28 -0.66
CA GLU A 36 -4.33 22.82 0.70
C GLU A 36 -2.94 23.24 1.18
N ARG A 37 -2.88 24.34 1.93
CA ARG A 37 -1.66 24.83 2.58
C ARG A 37 -0.95 23.69 3.35
N ASP A 38 0.36 23.64 3.24
CA ASP A 38 1.21 22.67 3.91
C ASP A 38 0.94 21.19 3.53
N ALA A 39 0.16 20.90 2.48
CA ALA A 39 -0.13 19.52 2.07
C ALA A 39 1.12 18.73 1.68
N GLY A 40 2.12 19.38 1.07
CA GLY A 40 3.38 18.75 0.67
C GLY A 40 4.48 18.75 1.74
N GLN A 41 4.25 19.33 2.91
CA GLN A 41 5.29 19.53 3.93
C GLN A 41 5.92 18.21 4.37
N GLY A 42 5.12 17.15 4.53
CA GLY A 42 5.59 15.82 4.94
C GLY A 42 6.54 15.12 3.95
N ILE A 43 6.57 15.59 2.70
CA ILE A 43 7.49 15.10 1.66
C ILE A 43 8.60 16.10 1.30
N GLY A 44 8.68 17.21 2.06
CA GLY A 44 9.66 18.29 1.84
C GLY A 44 9.36 19.16 0.63
N MET A 45 8.07 19.31 0.24
CA MET A 45 7.58 20.21 -0.80
C MET A 45 6.79 21.35 -0.16
N SER A 46 7.21 22.60 -0.45
CA SER A 46 6.57 23.79 0.07
C SER A 46 5.37 24.23 -0.77
N ASP A 47 4.54 25.11 -0.20
CA ASP A 47 3.45 25.76 -0.94
C ASP A 47 3.96 26.51 -2.18
N ASP A 48 5.17 27.07 -2.11
CA ASP A 48 5.78 27.77 -3.24
C ASP A 48 6.21 26.81 -4.36
N ASP A 49 6.56 25.56 -4.05
CA ASP A 49 6.82 24.55 -5.06
C ASP A 49 5.54 24.25 -5.86
N TYR A 50 4.39 24.16 -5.18
CA TYR A 50 3.09 23.97 -5.83
C TYR A 50 2.67 25.20 -6.63
N ARG A 51 2.88 26.42 -6.12
CA ARG A 51 2.60 27.67 -6.89
C ARG A 51 3.45 27.76 -8.15
N ARG A 52 4.75 27.43 -8.06
CA ARG A 52 5.64 27.37 -9.23
C ARG A 52 5.23 26.28 -10.24
N ALA A 53 4.59 25.24 -9.79
CA ALA A 53 4.03 24.20 -10.64
C ALA A 53 2.70 24.61 -11.33
N GLY A 54 2.10 25.74 -10.92
CA GLY A 54 0.87 26.28 -11.48
C GLY A 54 -0.38 26.01 -10.65
N ALA A 55 -0.25 25.46 -9.44
CA ALA A 55 -1.39 25.27 -8.53
C ALA A 55 -1.74 26.59 -7.78
N SER A 56 -3.01 26.71 -7.42
CA SER A 56 -3.47 27.65 -6.40
C SER A 56 -3.41 26.98 -5.02
N VAL A 57 -2.82 27.65 -4.03
CA VAL A 57 -2.78 27.16 -2.65
C VAL A 57 -3.89 27.79 -1.84
N LEU A 58 -4.78 26.98 -1.29
CA LEU A 58 -5.93 27.38 -0.49
C LEU A 58 -5.65 27.18 1.01
N ALA A 59 -6.37 27.91 1.85
CA ALA A 59 -6.08 27.96 3.27
C ALA A 59 -6.50 26.71 4.04
N THR A 60 -7.60 26.08 3.64
CA THR A 60 -8.23 24.97 4.38
C THR A 60 -8.67 23.83 3.46
N ALA A 61 -8.83 22.63 4.03
CA ALA A 61 -9.44 21.50 3.33
C ALA A 61 -10.83 21.86 2.79
N ALA A 62 -11.65 22.56 3.58
CA ALA A 62 -13.01 22.97 3.17
C ALA A 62 -13.00 23.79 1.87
N ASP A 63 -12.05 24.74 1.74
CA ASP A 63 -11.89 25.54 0.52
C ASP A 63 -11.51 24.64 -0.67
N VAL A 64 -10.65 23.64 -0.46
CA VAL A 64 -10.24 22.68 -1.50
C VAL A 64 -11.40 21.81 -1.94
N PHE A 65 -12.14 21.20 -1.00
CA PHE A 65 -13.32 20.38 -1.31
C PHE A 65 -14.42 21.19 -2.00
N ASP A 66 -14.61 22.45 -1.58
CA ASP A 66 -15.61 23.33 -2.20
C ASP A 66 -15.26 23.70 -3.64
N ALA A 67 -14.00 23.97 -3.93
CA ALA A 67 -13.55 24.43 -5.25
C ALA A 67 -13.41 23.31 -6.28
N ALA A 68 -13.16 22.07 -5.86
CA ALA A 68 -12.74 20.99 -6.74
C ALA A 68 -13.92 20.18 -7.32
N GLU A 69 -13.75 19.69 -8.54
CA GLU A 69 -14.63 18.69 -9.19
C GLU A 69 -14.15 17.25 -8.89
N MET A 70 -12.83 17.07 -8.70
CA MET A 70 -12.19 15.82 -8.33
C MET A 70 -11.23 16.03 -7.17
N ILE A 71 -11.36 15.23 -6.12
CA ILE A 71 -10.43 15.16 -4.99
C ILE A 71 -9.46 14.00 -5.20
N VAL A 72 -8.17 14.27 -5.12
CA VAL A 72 -7.09 13.28 -5.19
C VAL A 72 -6.37 13.22 -3.85
N LYS A 73 -6.42 12.06 -3.22
CA LYS A 73 -5.83 11.80 -1.90
C LYS A 73 -4.96 10.54 -1.93
N VAL A 74 -4.29 10.25 -0.83
CA VAL A 74 -3.60 8.98 -0.62
C VAL A 74 -4.48 8.04 0.20
N LYS A 75 -4.90 8.46 1.40
CA LYS A 75 -5.68 7.63 2.32
C LYS A 75 -7.18 7.90 2.21
N GLU A 76 -7.93 6.95 2.74
CA GLU A 76 -9.38 7.06 2.88
C GLU A 76 -9.78 8.35 3.58
N PRO A 77 -10.84 9.03 3.11
CA PRO A 77 -11.30 10.27 3.71
C PRO A 77 -11.79 10.03 5.13
N GLN A 78 -11.29 10.83 6.07
CA GLN A 78 -11.74 10.80 7.46
C GLN A 78 -13.16 11.39 7.59
N SER A 79 -13.89 11.14 8.70
CA SER A 79 -15.29 11.55 8.86
C SER A 79 -15.53 13.05 8.58
N SER A 80 -14.59 13.92 9.00
CA SER A 80 -14.67 15.36 8.69
C SER A 80 -14.59 15.65 7.18
N GLU A 81 -13.77 14.89 6.44
CA GLU A 81 -13.58 15.04 4.99
C GLU A 81 -14.77 14.47 4.21
N ARG A 82 -15.33 13.32 4.65
CA ARG A 82 -16.52 12.72 4.02
C ARG A 82 -17.70 13.67 4.01
N ARG A 83 -17.87 14.48 5.08
CA ARG A 83 -18.91 15.51 5.17
C ARG A 83 -18.71 16.71 4.24
N MET A 84 -17.49 16.93 3.72
CA MET A 84 -17.19 17.98 2.75
C MET A 84 -17.40 17.54 1.30
N LEU A 85 -17.50 16.22 1.04
CA LEU A 85 -17.76 15.69 -0.30
C LEU A 85 -19.14 16.08 -0.79
N LYS A 86 -19.24 16.46 -2.08
CA LYS A 86 -20.50 16.85 -2.73
C LYS A 86 -21.06 15.69 -3.57
N PRO A 87 -22.38 15.58 -3.72
CA PRO A 87 -22.98 14.66 -4.67
C PRO A 87 -22.39 14.85 -6.08
N GLY A 88 -21.96 13.75 -6.71
CA GLY A 88 -21.33 13.75 -8.02
C GLY A 88 -19.86 14.18 -8.08
N GLN A 89 -19.29 14.67 -6.98
CA GLN A 89 -17.85 14.98 -6.90
C GLN A 89 -17.03 13.69 -6.97
N VAL A 90 -15.95 13.68 -7.75
CA VAL A 90 -15.08 12.52 -7.87
C VAL A 90 -14.11 12.48 -6.69
N LEU A 91 -14.00 11.31 -6.05
CA LEU A 91 -12.98 11.00 -5.06
C LEU A 91 -12.10 9.87 -5.60
N PHE A 92 -10.80 10.14 -5.79
CA PHE A 92 -9.83 9.19 -6.30
C PHE A 92 -8.71 8.98 -5.27
N THR A 93 -8.71 7.84 -4.59
CA THR A 93 -7.87 7.54 -3.41
C THR A 93 -7.92 6.06 -3.06
N TYR A 94 -7.12 5.60 -2.07
CA TYR A 94 -7.40 4.34 -1.37
C TYR A 94 -8.66 4.49 -0.51
N LEU A 95 -9.53 3.49 -0.52
CA LEU A 95 -10.78 3.51 0.24
C LEU A 95 -10.86 2.42 1.32
N HIS A 96 -10.48 1.19 0.99
CA HIS A 96 -10.55 0.04 1.90
C HIS A 96 -11.92 -0.13 2.58
N LEU A 97 -13.01 -0.06 1.79
CA LEU A 97 -14.39 0.01 2.31
C LEU A 97 -14.87 -1.27 3.02
N ALA A 98 -14.33 -2.43 2.66
CA ALA A 98 -14.82 -3.70 3.20
C ALA A 98 -14.69 -3.82 4.74
N PRO A 99 -13.59 -3.40 5.38
CA PRO A 99 -13.42 -3.42 6.83
C PRO A 99 -14.01 -2.20 7.55
N ASP A 100 -14.52 -1.18 6.83
CA ASP A 100 -15.02 0.08 7.41
C ASP A 100 -16.47 0.39 6.96
N PRO A 101 -17.47 -0.22 7.60
CA PRO A 101 -18.88 0.00 7.26
C PRO A 101 -19.36 1.44 7.50
N GLU A 102 -18.79 2.16 8.47
CA GLU A 102 -19.15 3.56 8.76
C GLU A 102 -18.73 4.47 7.61
N GLN A 103 -17.47 4.36 7.17
CA GLN A 103 -16.98 5.09 5.99
C GLN A 103 -17.83 4.79 4.75
N ALA A 104 -18.13 3.51 4.53
CA ALA A 104 -18.93 3.10 3.39
C ALA A 104 -20.34 3.72 3.41
N SER A 105 -21.02 3.73 4.57
CA SER A 105 -22.34 4.34 4.75
C SER A 105 -22.31 5.84 4.45
N GLU A 106 -21.37 6.57 5.04
CA GLU A 106 -21.23 8.02 4.83
C GLU A 106 -20.94 8.36 3.35
N LEU A 107 -20.10 7.58 2.65
CA LEU A 107 -19.84 7.79 1.22
C LEU A 107 -21.03 7.45 0.33
N ILE A 108 -21.83 6.43 0.69
CA ILE A 108 -23.07 6.09 -0.01
C ILE A 108 -24.08 7.23 0.14
N GLU A 109 -24.29 7.71 1.36
CA GLU A 109 -25.21 8.80 1.67
C GLU A 109 -24.80 10.12 1.02
N GLY A 110 -23.49 10.42 0.98
CA GLY A 110 -22.93 11.64 0.39
C GLY A 110 -23.04 11.73 -1.13
N GLY A 111 -23.28 10.61 -1.82
CA GLY A 111 -23.53 10.58 -3.27
C GLY A 111 -22.34 10.92 -4.16
N ALA A 112 -21.13 10.93 -3.64
CA ALA A 112 -19.90 11.13 -4.39
C ALA A 112 -19.60 9.95 -5.35
N ILE A 113 -18.70 10.17 -6.30
CA ILE A 113 -18.18 9.15 -7.24
C ILE A 113 -16.83 8.67 -6.71
N CYS A 114 -16.82 7.54 -6.02
CA CYS A 114 -15.66 7.04 -5.30
C CYS A 114 -14.93 5.96 -6.11
N ILE A 115 -13.74 6.29 -6.59
CA ILE A 115 -12.87 5.43 -7.39
C ILE A 115 -11.68 5.02 -6.52
N ALA A 116 -11.61 3.74 -6.15
CA ALA A 116 -10.62 3.18 -5.25
C ALA A 116 -9.35 2.75 -6.00
N TYR A 117 -8.19 3.19 -5.55
CA TYR A 117 -6.90 2.79 -6.13
C TYR A 117 -6.70 1.28 -6.08
N GLU A 118 -7.01 0.65 -4.96
CA GLU A 118 -6.76 -0.76 -4.68
C GLU A 118 -7.62 -1.74 -5.50
N THR A 119 -8.63 -1.24 -6.21
CA THR A 119 -9.49 -2.08 -7.06
C THR A 119 -9.33 -1.82 -8.55
N VAL A 120 -8.53 -0.81 -8.95
CA VAL A 120 -8.11 -0.64 -10.35
C VAL A 120 -7.23 -1.81 -10.75
N THR A 121 -7.56 -2.46 -11.88
CA THR A 121 -6.85 -3.63 -12.41
C THR A 121 -5.97 -3.27 -13.60
N SER A 122 -5.24 -4.24 -14.13
CA SER A 122 -4.39 -4.10 -15.33
C SER A 122 -4.67 -5.21 -16.32
N ALA A 123 -4.52 -4.93 -17.61
CA ALA A 123 -4.61 -5.93 -18.69
C ALA A 123 -3.57 -7.04 -18.58
N THR A 124 -2.43 -6.77 -17.94
CA THR A 124 -1.37 -7.74 -17.68
C THR A 124 -1.55 -8.47 -16.35
N GLY A 125 -2.67 -8.22 -15.65
CA GLY A 125 -2.95 -8.72 -14.31
C GLY A 125 -2.38 -7.83 -13.21
N GLY A 126 -2.84 -8.06 -11.98
CA GLY A 126 -2.43 -7.30 -10.81
C GLY A 126 -3.19 -5.99 -10.60
N LEU A 127 -2.74 -5.22 -9.61
CA LEU A 127 -3.34 -3.99 -9.11
C LEU A 127 -2.33 -2.84 -9.25
N PRO A 128 -2.32 -2.14 -10.39
CA PRO A 128 -1.24 -1.21 -10.74
C PRO A 128 -1.11 -0.02 -9.79
N LEU A 129 -2.19 0.39 -9.11
CA LEU A 129 -2.15 1.49 -8.16
C LEU A 129 -1.86 1.03 -6.72
N LEU A 130 -1.95 -0.27 -6.43
CA LEU A 130 -1.52 -0.86 -5.16
C LEU A 130 -0.05 -1.31 -5.22
N ALA A 131 0.43 -1.73 -6.38
CA ALA A 131 1.78 -2.26 -6.58
C ALA A 131 2.89 -1.33 -6.02
N PRO A 132 2.88 0.01 -6.26
CA PRO A 132 3.92 0.89 -5.72
C PRO A 132 4.04 0.85 -4.20
N MET A 133 2.92 0.73 -3.48
CA MET A 133 2.95 0.62 -2.01
C MET A 133 3.48 -0.74 -1.56
N SER A 134 3.14 -1.80 -2.28
CA SER A 134 3.70 -3.14 -2.04
C SER A 134 5.21 -3.20 -2.31
N GLU A 135 5.69 -2.48 -3.32
CA GLU A 135 7.12 -2.35 -3.63
C GLU A 135 7.88 -1.64 -2.51
N VAL A 136 7.34 -0.51 -2.03
CA VAL A 136 7.91 0.24 -0.90
C VAL A 136 7.89 -0.62 0.36
N ALA A 137 6.77 -1.28 0.68
CA ALA A 137 6.64 -2.11 1.87
C ALA A 137 7.65 -3.27 1.87
N GLY A 138 7.82 -3.97 0.73
CA GLY A 138 8.82 -5.05 0.60
C GLY A 138 10.25 -4.57 0.84
N ARG A 139 10.61 -3.40 0.32
CA ARG A 139 11.95 -2.80 0.54
C ARG A 139 12.14 -2.37 1.99
N MET A 140 11.13 -1.71 2.58
CA MET A 140 11.15 -1.29 3.98
C MET A 140 11.23 -2.48 4.94
N ALA A 141 10.61 -3.62 4.61
CA ALA A 141 10.66 -4.80 5.46
C ALA A 141 12.09 -5.24 5.76
N VAL A 142 12.97 -5.23 4.76
CA VAL A 142 14.38 -5.58 4.93
C VAL A 142 15.14 -4.48 5.69
N GLN A 143 14.88 -3.22 5.38
CA GLN A 143 15.49 -2.09 6.08
C GLN A 143 15.16 -2.12 7.57
N ALA A 144 13.89 -2.33 7.92
CA ALA A 144 13.44 -2.45 9.31
C ALA A 144 14.05 -3.69 9.97
N ALA A 145 14.04 -4.85 9.31
CA ALA A 145 14.62 -6.07 9.85
C ALA A 145 16.12 -5.90 10.16
N ALA A 146 16.89 -5.30 9.26
CA ALA A 146 18.31 -5.05 9.47
C ALA A 146 18.56 -4.14 10.70
N HIS A 147 17.75 -3.10 10.87
CA HIS A 147 17.81 -2.20 12.03
C HIS A 147 17.47 -2.92 13.34
N TYR A 148 16.41 -3.74 13.34
CA TYR A 148 15.99 -4.46 14.54
C TYR A 148 16.82 -5.72 14.84
N LEU A 149 17.72 -6.16 13.96
CA LEU A 149 18.74 -7.15 14.26
C LEU A 149 19.87 -6.61 15.15
N GLU A 150 20.02 -5.28 15.22
CA GLU A 150 21.03 -4.61 16.06
C GLU A 150 20.72 -4.84 17.56
N LYS A 151 21.78 -5.03 18.35
CA LYS A 151 21.64 -5.32 19.78
C LYS A 151 20.89 -4.23 20.57
N ALA A 152 21.08 -2.98 20.20
CA ALA A 152 20.43 -1.83 20.82
C ALA A 152 18.89 -1.84 20.65
N HIS A 153 18.38 -2.53 19.65
CA HIS A 153 16.95 -2.62 19.31
C HIS A 153 16.30 -3.97 19.68
N GLY A 154 16.97 -4.75 20.53
CA GLY A 154 16.47 -6.05 20.98
C GLY A 154 16.86 -7.23 20.11
N GLY A 155 17.56 -6.98 19.01
CA GLY A 155 18.03 -7.99 18.08
C GLY A 155 19.19 -8.84 18.62
N LYS A 156 19.54 -9.89 17.89
CA LYS A 156 20.62 -10.81 18.26
C LYS A 156 22.03 -10.26 18.01
N GLY A 157 22.15 -9.06 17.43
CA GLY A 157 23.44 -8.37 17.22
C GLY A 157 24.24 -8.90 16.03
N ILE A 158 23.57 -9.20 14.92
CA ILE A 158 24.22 -9.62 13.68
C ILE A 158 24.08 -8.54 12.60
N LEU A 159 25.04 -8.50 11.71
CA LEU A 159 25.00 -7.70 10.49
C LEU A 159 24.41 -8.56 9.36
N LEU A 160 23.37 -8.06 8.72
CA LEU A 160 22.60 -8.86 7.74
C LEU A 160 23.45 -9.37 6.57
N GLY A 161 24.41 -8.57 6.10
CA GLY A 161 25.32 -8.95 5.00
C GLY A 161 26.59 -9.72 5.46
N GLY A 162 26.79 -9.96 6.75
CA GLY A 162 28.05 -10.50 7.27
C GLY A 162 29.25 -9.60 6.98
N VAL A 163 30.45 -10.16 7.15
CA VAL A 163 31.74 -9.57 6.75
C VAL A 163 32.70 -10.69 6.33
N PRO A 164 33.82 -10.42 5.66
CA PRO A 164 34.78 -11.48 5.32
C PRO A 164 35.14 -12.36 6.52
N GLY A 165 34.86 -13.64 6.42
CA GLY A 165 35.08 -14.64 7.49
C GLY A 165 33.94 -14.79 8.48
N VAL A 166 32.82 -14.07 8.31
CA VAL A 166 31.59 -14.20 9.10
C VAL A 166 30.39 -14.35 8.16
N ASP A 167 29.60 -15.39 8.36
CA ASP A 167 28.43 -15.70 7.54
C ASP A 167 27.40 -14.56 7.54
N PRO A 168 26.70 -14.32 6.42
CA PRO A 168 25.59 -13.39 6.37
C PRO A 168 24.37 -13.93 7.14
N GLY A 169 23.46 -13.01 7.52
CA GLY A 169 22.18 -13.35 8.08
C GLY A 169 21.27 -14.04 7.06
N LYS A 170 20.46 -15.00 7.55
CA LYS A 170 19.49 -15.74 6.76
C LYS A 170 18.14 -15.06 6.76
N VAL A 171 17.67 -14.65 5.57
CA VAL A 171 16.36 -14.05 5.33
C VAL A 171 15.43 -15.06 4.66
N VAL A 172 14.30 -15.33 5.27
CA VAL A 172 13.22 -16.16 4.73
C VAL A 172 12.04 -15.27 4.35
N VAL A 173 11.65 -15.32 3.06
CA VAL A 173 10.53 -14.56 2.52
C VAL A 173 9.37 -15.51 2.24
N LEU A 174 8.24 -15.29 2.89
CA LEU A 174 7.00 -16.04 2.69
C LEU A 174 6.11 -15.30 1.68
N GLY A 175 5.99 -15.87 0.47
CA GLY A 175 5.28 -15.30 -0.66
C GLY A 175 6.19 -14.53 -1.63
N GLY A 176 6.16 -14.92 -2.90
CA GLY A 176 6.93 -14.34 -4.01
C GLY A 176 6.17 -13.30 -4.84
N GLY A 177 5.13 -12.68 -4.28
CA GLY A 177 4.38 -11.59 -4.89
C GLY A 177 5.19 -10.29 -5.02
N VAL A 178 4.53 -9.14 -5.17
CA VAL A 178 5.21 -7.84 -5.31
C VAL A 178 6.05 -7.54 -4.06
N VAL A 179 5.46 -7.63 -2.86
CA VAL A 179 6.17 -7.42 -1.58
C VAL A 179 7.41 -8.31 -1.49
N GLY A 180 7.23 -9.64 -1.67
CA GLY A 180 8.33 -10.60 -1.56
C GLY A 180 9.42 -10.39 -2.60
N THR A 181 9.07 -10.07 -3.85
CA THR A 181 10.05 -9.75 -4.90
C THR A 181 10.94 -8.57 -4.51
N HIS A 182 10.35 -7.49 -3.94
CA HIS A 182 11.09 -6.33 -3.53
C HIS A 182 11.88 -6.53 -2.22
N ALA A 183 11.38 -7.36 -1.30
CA ALA A 183 12.14 -7.81 -0.13
C ALA A 183 13.38 -8.62 -0.54
N ILE A 184 13.23 -9.60 -1.44
CA ILE A 184 14.32 -10.40 -2.00
C ILE A 184 15.38 -9.48 -2.63
N HIS A 185 14.96 -8.52 -3.45
CA HIS A 185 15.86 -7.59 -4.13
C HIS A 185 16.78 -6.85 -3.15
N ILE A 186 16.20 -6.31 -2.07
CA ILE A 186 16.97 -5.56 -1.06
C ILE A 186 17.82 -6.51 -0.21
N ALA A 187 17.30 -7.64 0.22
CA ALA A 187 18.04 -8.60 1.04
C ALA A 187 19.28 -9.15 0.31
N LEU A 188 19.14 -9.52 -0.97
CA LEU A 188 20.27 -9.90 -1.83
C LEU A 188 21.26 -8.74 -2.02
N GLY A 189 20.75 -7.51 -2.25
CA GLY A 189 21.58 -6.31 -2.38
C GLY A 189 22.40 -5.97 -1.13
N MET A 190 21.90 -6.35 0.06
CA MET A 190 22.61 -6.23 1.32
C MET A 190 23.57 -7.40 1.61
N GLY A 191 23.61 -8.41 0.74
CA GLY A 191 24.49 -9.55 0.88
C GLY A 191 23.98 -10.66 1.79
N ALA A 192 22.68 -10.69 2.12
CA ALA A 192 22.07 -11.73 2.94
C ALA A 192 21.96 -13.08 2.21
N GLU A 193 21.89 -14.19 2.98
CA GLU A 193 21.45 -15.49 2.47
C GLU A 193 19.91 -15.47 2.35
N VAL A 194 19.37 -15.55 1.12
CA VAL A 194 17.93 -15.35 0.88
C VAL A 194 17.23 -16.61 0.42
N TRP A 195 16.12 -16.93 1.08
CA TRP A 195 15.22 -18.04 0.77
C TRP A 195 13.81 -17.50 0.55
N VAL A 196 13.17 -17.90 -0.56
CA VAL A 196 11.76 -17.58 -0.82
C VAL A 196 10.91 -18.83 -0.87
N LEU A 197 9.80 -18.80 -0.16
CA LEU A 197 8.81 -19.88 -0.14
C LEU A 197 7.52 -19.40 -0.81
N ASP A 198 7.08 -20.10 -1.85
CA ASP A 198 5.81 -19.83 -2.53
C ASP A 198 5.10 -21.12 -2.94
N ARG A 199 3.77 -21.13 -2.97
CA ARG A 199 2.96 -22.29 -3.41
C ARG A 199 2.83 -22.38 -4.93
N ASN A 200 3.13 -21.29 -5.64
CA ASN A 200 3.06 -21.22 -7.08
C ASN A 200 4.46 -21.44 -7.69
N VAL A 201 4.65 -22.56 -8.36
CA VAL A 201 5.92 -22.92 -9.00
C VAL A 201 6.29 -21.93 -10.12
N ASP A 202 5.33 -21.29 -10.79
CA ASP A 202 5.62 -20.31 -11.83
C ASP A 202 6.17 -19.00 -11.23
N VAL A 203 5.71 -18.63 -10.04
CA VAL A 203 6.31 -17.52 -9.25
C VAL A 203 7.75 -17.87 -8.91
N LEU A 204 8.02 -19.08 -8.42
CA LEU A 204 9.38 -19.52 -8.09
C LEU A 204 10.30 -19.53 -9.34
N ARG A 205 9.81 -20.00 -10.49
CA ARG A 205 10.55 -19.96 -11.77
C ARG A 205 10.86 -18.55 -12.21
N ARG A 206 9.88 -17.64 -12.13
CA ARG A 206 10.05 -16.21 -12.45
C ARG A 206 11.13 -15.58 -11.55
N LEU A 207 11.06 -15.79 -10.25
CA LEU A 207 12.03 -15.26 -9.29
C LEU A 207 13.43 -15.84 -9.52
N TRP A 208 13.53 -17.16 -9.78
CA TRP A 208 14.81 -17.78 -10.10
C TRP A 208 15.43 -17.22 -11.38
N THR A 209 14.61 -16.97 -12.41
CA THR A 209 15.07 -16.33 -13.66
C THR A 209 15.52 -14.88 -13.41
N GLN A 210 14.81 -14.16 -12.54
CA GLN A 210 15.09 -12.73 -12.25
C GLN A 210 16.36 -12.54 -11.42
N PHE A 211 16.57 -13.36 -10.39
CA PHE A 211 17.65 -13.18 -9.40
C PHE A 211 18.80 -14.17 -9.53
N GLY A 212 18.59 -15.29 -10.20
CA GLY A 212 19.61 -16.31 -10.43
C GLY A 212 20.05 -17.06 -9.16
N ARG A 213 21.28 -17.57 -9.18
CA ARG A 213 21.85 -18.41 -8.12
C ARG A 213 21.90 -17.84 -6.71
N PRO A 214 22.02 -16.55 -6.45
CA PRO A 214 21.99 -16.02 -5.08
C PRO A 214 20.66 -16.24 -4.36
N LEU A 215 19.56 -16.50 -5.10
CA LEU A 215 18.25 -16.76 -4.52
C LEU A 215 17.98 -18.26 -4.41
N ASN A 216 17.63 -18.70 -3.19
CA ASN A 216 17.13 -20.04 -2.95
C ASN A 216 15.59 -20.04 -3.03
N THR A 217 15.02 -20.92 -3.87
CA THR A 217 13.58 -21.03 -4.05
C THR A 217 13.06 -22.37 -3.51
N VAL A 218 11.98 -22.34 -2.74
CA VAL A 218 11.40 -23.51 -2.08
C VAL A 218 9.90 -23.55 -2.28
N PHE A 219 9.35 -24.71 -2.61
CA PHE A 219 7.90 -24.91 -2.64
C PHE A 219 7.36 -24.88 -1.20
N SER A 220 6.39 -24.01 -0.95
CA SER A 220 5.85 -23.71 0.37
C SER A 220 4.94 -24.85 0.86
N THR A 221 5.48 -25.75 1.68
CA THR A 221 4.73 -26.69 2.50
C THR A 221 4.85 -26.29 3.97
N ARG A 222 3.99 -26.83 4.84
CA ARG A 222 4.10 -26.60 6.29
C ARG A 222 5.48 -27.00 6.82
N ASP A 223 5.96 -28.19 6.45
CA ASP A 223 7.28 -28.70 6.82
C ASP A 223 8.41 -27.78 6.32
N ALA A 224 8.33 -27.29 5.07
CA ALA A 224 9.32 -26.36 4.55
C ALA A 224 9.33 -25.02 5.32
N ILE A 225 8.16 -24.47 5.63
CA ILE A 225 8.07 -23.25 6.45
C ILE A 225 8.71 -23.49 7.81
N GLU A 226 8.33 -24.53 8.52
CA GLU A 226 8.85 -24.87 9.86
C GLU A 226 10.37 -24.97 9.86
N ARG A 227 10.97 -25.77 8.95
CA ARG A 227 12.43 -25.94 8.84
C ARG A 227 13.17 -24.64 8.54
N HIS A 228 12.62 -23.78 7.65
CA HIS A 228 13.29 -22.54 7.28
C HIS A 228 13.13 -21.45 8.33
N VAL A 229 11.98 -21.35 8.97
CA VAL A 229 11.71 -20.39 10.06
C VAL A 229 12.61 -20.67 11.26
N ALA A 230 12.75 -21.93 11.67
CA ALA A 230 13.58 -22.31 12.83
C ALA A 230 15.05 -21.87 12.72
N THR A 231 15.57 -21.70 11.50
CA THR A 231 16.98 -21.31 11.26
C THR A 231 17.13 -19.89 10.72
N ALA A 232 16.04 -19.13 10.61
CA ALA A 232 16.06 -17.79 10.07
C ALA A 232 16.53 -16.75 11.10
N ASP A 233 17.25 -15.75 10.64
CA ASP A 233 17.52 -14.53 11.39
C ASP A 233 16.40 -13.50 11.17
N VAL A 234 15.83 -13.52 9.96
CA VAL A 234 14.71 -12.67 9.55
C VAL A 234 13.66 -13.51 8.81
N VAL A 235 12.38 -13.35 9.19
CA VAL A 235 11.26 -13.88 8.41
C VAL A 235 10.37 -12.71 7.96
N ILE A 236 10.13 -12.60 6.64
CA ILE A 236 9.28 -11.56 6.07
C ILE A 236 8.01 -12.19 5.52
N GLY A 237 6.87 -11.83 6.09
CA GLY A 237 5.54 -12.23 5.64
C GLY A 237 5.00 -11.28 4.57
N GLY A 238 5.00 -11.72 3.31
CA GLY A 238 4.56 -10.93 2.15
C GLY A 238 3.42 -11.57 1.37
N VAL A 239 2.56 -12.34 2.03
CA VAL A 239 1.42 -13.01 1.39
C VAL A 239 0.21 -12.10 1.36
N LEU A 240 -0.31 -11.85 0.17
CA LEU A 240 -1.53 -11.09 -0.06
C LEU A 240 -2.58 -12.02 -0.70
N VAL A 241 -3.76 -12.08 -0.08
CA VAL A 241 -4.94 -12.73 -0.67
C VAL A 241 -5.96 -11.65 -1.02
N PRO A 242 -6.20 -11.36 -2.31
CA PRO A 242 -7.13 -10.30 -2.70
C PRO A 242 -8.53 -10.52 -2.11
N GLY A 243 -9.02 -9.54 -1.32
CA GLY A 243 -10.36 -9.56 -0.74
C GLY A 243 -10.58 -10.54 0.42
N ALA A 244 -9.53 -11.15 0.98
CA ALA A 244 -9.61 -12.06 2.11
C ALA A 244 -8.51 -11.78 3.15
N GLU A 245 -8.66 -12.35 4.34
CA GLU A 245 -7.60 -12.33 5.35
C GLU A 245 -6.39 -13.17 4.90
N ALA A 246 -5.20 -12.75 5.34
CA ALA A 246 -3.99 -13.51 5.12
C ALA A 246 -4.04 -14.84 5.89
N PRO A 247 -3.62 -15.97 5.28
CA PRO A 247 -3.55 -17.23 5.99
C PRO A 247 -2.46 -17.19 7.06
N LYS A 248 -2.71 -17.78 8.24
CA LYS A 248 -1.70 -17.93 9.29
C LYS A 248 -0.72 -19.03 8.87
N LEU A 249 0.43 -18.63 8.32
CA LEU A 249 1.47 -19.54 7.80
C LEU A 249 2.48 -19.95 8.86
N VAL A 250 2.77 -19.07 9.83
CA VAL A 250 3.73 -19.31 10.89
C VAL A 250 3.00 -19.36 12.22
N THR A 251 3.09 -20.53 12.87
CA THR A 251 2.46 -20.76 14.18
C THR A 251 3.29 -20.16 15.32
N ARG A 252 2.70 -20.06 16.51
CA ARG A 252 3.43 -19.64 17.71
C ARG A 252 4.60 -20.57 18.03
N ASP A 253 4.42 -21.88 17.86
CA ASP A 253 5.49 -22.88 18.09
C ASP A 253 6.67 -22.68 17.14
N MET A 254 6.40 -22.33 15.87
CA MET A 254 7.47 -21.99 14.92
C MET A 254 8.23 -20.73 15.36
N ILE A 255 7.53 -19.70 15.86
CA ILE A 255 8.18 -18.50 16.43
C ILE A 255 9.04 -18.87 17.62
N ALA A 256 8.53 -19.68 18.54
CA ALA A 256 9.28 -20.12 19.72
C ALA A 256 10.52 -20.98 19.37
N SER A 257 10.57 -21.58 18.18
CA SER A 257 11.73 -22.33 17.69
C SER A 257 12.84 -21.45 17.11
N MET A 258 12.57 -20.18 16.83
CA MET A 258 13.57 -19.24 16.33
C MET A 258 14.59 -18.87 17.41
N GLN A 259 15.77 -18.43 17.00
CA GLN A 259 16.77 -17.94 17.97
C GLN A 259 16.31 -16.61 18.59
N PRO A 260 16.52 -16.40 19.91
CA PRO A 260 16.20 -15.13 20.54
C PRO A 260 16.91 -13.94 19.88
N GLY A 261 16.17 -12.86 19.66
CA GLY A 261 16.64 -11.67 18.94
C GLY A 261 16.58 -11.80 17.41
N SER A 262 16.04 -12.90 16.84
CA SER A 262 15.60 -12.93 15.46
C SER A 262 14.44 -11.96 15.22
N VAL A 263 14.20 -11.55 13.98
CA VAL A 263 13.21 -10.55 13.63
C VAL A 263 12.17 -11.13 12.68
N VAL A 264 10.89 -10.90 12.96
CA VAL A 264 9.81 -11.15 12.00
C VAL A 264 9.18 -9.84 11.57
N VAL A 265 8.92 -9.71 10.26
CA VAL A 265 8.26 -8.54 9.67
C VAL A 265 6.99 -9.00 8.97
N ASP A 266 5.85 -8.62 9.50
CA ASP A 266 4.55 -8.97 8.91
C ASP A 266 4.00 -7.84 8.04
N VAL A 267 4.31 -7.90 6.75
CA VAL A 267 3.81 -6.91 5.77
C VAL A 267 2.32 -7.16 5.46
N ALA A 268 1.82 -8.37 5.73
CA ALA A 268 0.42 -8.73 5.55
C ALA A 268 -0.48 -8.27 6.70
N ILE A 269 0.04 -7.49 7.65
CA ILE A 269 -0.67 -7.11 8.88
C ILE A 269 -1.98 -6.37 8.62
N ASP A 270 -2.06 -5.55 7.56
CA ASP A 270 -3.28 -4.86 7.15
C ASP A 270 -4.43 -5.82 6.75
N GLN A 271 -4.10 -7.10 6.50
CA GLN A 271 -5.04 -8.19 6.21
C GLN A 271 -5.05 -9.26 7.32
N GLY A 272 -4.79 -8.86 8.56
CA GLY A 272 -4.79 -9.76 9.73
C GLY A 272 -3.44 -10.43 10.01
N GLY A 273 -2.44 -10.28 9.14
CA GLY A 273 -1.10 -10.85 9.30
C GLY A 273 -1.00 -12.35 9.01
N CYS A 274 0.18 -12.81 8.64
CA CYS A 274 0.44 -14.22 8.32
C CYS A 274 1.15 -15.01 9.45
N PHE A 275 1.45 -14.37 10.58
CA PHE A 275 1.93 -15.03 11.79
C PHE A 275 0.80 -15.11 12.83
N GLU A 276 0.68 -16.21 13.57
CA GLU A 276 -0.30 -16.33 14.65
C GLU A 276 -0.07 -15.31 15.76
N THR A 277 1.18 -14.90 15.98
CA THR A 277 1.61 -13.96 17.01
C THR A 277 1.52 -12.50 16.57
N SER A 278 1.13 -12.21 15.32
CA SER A 278 1.05 -10.85 14.79
C SER A 278 -0.16 -10.09 15.32
N HIS A 279 0.09 -8.84 15.74
CA HIS A 279 -0.92 -7.81 15.94
C HIS A 279 -0.42 -6.46 15.39
N PRO A 280 -1.31 -5.57 14.92
CA PRO A 280 -0.90 -4.30 14.33
C PRO A 280 -0.14 -3.42 15.31
N THR A 281 0.92 -2.78 14.81
CA THR A 281 1.69 -1.74 15.51
C THR A 281 1.68 -0.44 14.70
N THR A 282 2.28 0.62 15.25
CA THR A 282 2.36 1.94 14.62
C THR A 282 3.81 2.35 14.39
N HIS A 283 4.05 3.39 13.61
CA HIS A 283 5.40 3.96 13.44
C HIS A 283 5.96 4.57 14.73
N ALA A 284 5.12 4.92 15.70
CA ALA A 284 5.56 5.44 17.01
C ALA A 284 6.06 4.31 17.95
N GLU A 285 5.39 3.17 17.93
CA GLU A 285 5.74 1.96 18.67
C GLU A 285 5.76 0.77 17.73
N PRO A 286 6.84 0.60 16.93
CA PRO A 286 6.82 -0.28 15.76
C PRO A 286 7.03 -1.76 16.07
N THR A 287 7.54 -2.11 17.26
CA THR A 287 7.91 -3.49 17.61
C THR A 287 7.42 -3.92 18.96
N TYR A 288 7.30 -5.23 19.12
CA TYR A 288 7.12 -5.93 20.40
C TYR A 288 7.86 -7.27 20.33
N VAL A 289 7.98 -7.96 21.45
CA VAL A 289 8.71 -9.23 21.55
C VAL A 289 7.76 -10.35 21.97
N VAL A 290 7.78 -11.47 21.26
CA VAL A 290 7.08 -12.71 21.63
C VAL A 290 8.08 -13.86 21.57
N ASP A 291 8.16 -14.64 22.63
CA ASP A 291 9.04 -15.80 22.76
C ASP A 291 10.53 -15.49 22.39
N GLY A 292 10.98 -14.26 22.72
CA GLY A 292 12.34 -13.77 22.43
C GLY A 292 12.54 -13.24 20.98
N VAL A 293 11.54 -13.29 20.11
CA VAL A 293 11.60 -12.84 18.72
C VAL A 293 10.99 -11.44 18.59
N VAL A 294 11.71 -10.54 17.93
CA VAL A 294 11.23 -9.16 17.65
C VAL A 294 10.22 -9.18 16.52
N HIS A 295 9.04 -8.63 16.76
CA HIS A 295 7.97 -8.51 15.77
C HIS A 295 7.84 -7.06 15.31
N TYR A 296 8.00 -6.82 14.01
CA TYR A 296 7.71 -5.56 13.34
C TYR A 296 6.44 -5.73 12.51
N CYS A 297 5.32 -5.18 12.99
CA CYS A 297 3.99 -5.37 12.40
C CYS A 297 3.29 -4.03 12.15
N VAL A 298 4.04 -3.03 11.65
CA VAL A 298 3.54 -1.68 11.44
C VAL A 298 2.50 -1.67 10.32
N ALA A 299 1.27 -1.32 10.66
CA ALA A 299 0.25 -1.03 9.67
C ALA A 299 0.63 0.21 8.85
N ASN A 300 0.37 0.18 7.54
CA ASN A 300 0.74 1.27 6.64
C ASN A 300 2.26 1.54 6.58
N MET A 301 3.07 0.50 6.47
CA MET A 301 4.54 0.62 6.37
C MET A 301 5.01 1.72 5.39
N PRO A 302 4.42 1.87 4.17
CA PRO A 302 4.84 2.92 3.22
C PRO A 302 4.70 4.35 3.75
N GLY A 303 3.83 4.58 4.73
CA GLY A 303 3.69 5.89 5.41
C GLY A 303 4.95 6.35 6.14
N GLY A 304 5.82 5.42 6.55
CA GLY A 304 7.10 5.72 7.20
C GLY A 304 8.17 6.31 6.28
N VAL A 305 8.00 6.23 4.98
CA VAL A 305 8.88 6.86 3.96
C VAL A 305 8.04 7.70 2.99
N PRO A 306 7.38 8.75 3.49
CA PRO A 306 6.31 9.46 2.76
C PRO A 306 6.79 10.07 1.44
N ARG A 307 8.04 10.56 1.37
CA ARG A 307 8.60 11.12 0.14
C ARG A 307 8.69 10.06 -0.97
N THR A 308 9.34 8.93 -0.71
CA THR A 308 9.46 7.83 -1.68
C THR A 308 8.09 7.30 -2.09
N SER A 309 7.21 7.08 -1.11
CA SER A 309 5.87 6.53 -1.34
C SER A 309 4.99 7.46 -2.16
N THR A 310 5.05 8.77 -1.93
CA THR A 310 4.30 9.76 -2.71
C THR A 310 4.74 9.75 -4.17
N PHE A 311 6.03 9.83 -4.44
CA PHE A 311 6.53 9.83 -5.81
C PHE A 311 6.20 8.51 -6.53
N ALA A 312 6.39 7.36 -5.87
CA ALA A 312 6.04 6.07 -6.45
C ALA A 312 4.55 5.95 -6.78
N LEU A 313 3.67 6.41 -5.87
CA LEU A 313 2.23 6.42 -6.09
C LEU A 313 1.83 7.38 -7.21
N ASN A 314 2.35 8.61 -7.20
CA ASN A 314 2.03 9.62 -8.21
C ASN A 314 2.42 9.18 -9.62
N ASN A 315 3.58 8.53 -9.80
CA ASN A 315 3.97 7.97 -11.09
C ASN A 315 2.95 6.96 -11.64
N ALA A 316 2.30 6.22 -10.75
CA ALA A 316 1.27 5.25 -11.13
C ALA A 316 -0.11 5.89 -11.32
N THR A 317 -0.48 6.87 -10.49
CA THR A 317 -1.84 7.47 -10.51
C THR A 317 -2.01 8.56 -11.55
N LEU A 318 -0.96 9.30 -11.90
CA LEU A 318 -1.01 10.45 -12.81
C LEU A 318 -1.71 10.15 -14.16
N PRO A 319 -1.44 9.04 -14.87
CA PRO A 319 -2.14 8.73 -16.12
C PRO A 319 -3.66 8.61 -15.94
N TYR A 320 -4.10 8.06 -14.81
CA TYR A 320 -5.53 7.91 -14.48
C TYR A 320 -6.16 9.24 -14.07
N VAL A 321 -5.45 10.09 -13.31
CA VAL A 321 -5.88 11.46 -13.00
C VAL A 321 -6.11 12.25 -14.28
N LEU A 322 -5.16 12.20 -15.23
CA LEU A 322 -5.29 12.85 -16.54
C LEU A 322 -6.45 12.29 -17.34
N ALA A 323 -6.65 10.98 -17.37
CA ALA A 323 -7.76 10.34 -18.08
C ALA A 323 -9.12 10.78 -17.50
N LEU A 324 -9.26 10.80 -16.16
CA LEU A 324 -10.47 11.25 -15.48
C LEU A 324 -10.72 12.73 -15.68
N ALA A 325 -9.68 13.57 -15.65
CA ALA A 325 -9.79 14.99 -15.81
C ALA A 325 -10.14 15.41 -17.25
N THR A 326 -9.52 14.77 -18.24
CA THR A 326 -9.67 15.13 -19.67
C THR A 326 -10.97 14.61 -20.27
N LYS A 327 -11.32 13.35 -20.00
CA LYS A 327 -12.50 12.69 -20.57
C LYS A 327 -13.77 12.89 -19.73
N GLY A 328 -13.62 13.32 -18.48
CA GLY A 328 -14.64 13.20 -17.45
C GLY A 328 -14.78 11.75 -16.94
N TRP A 329 -15.13 11.58 -15.69
CA TRP A 329 -15.13 10.26 -15.03
C TRP A 329 -16.02 9.23 -15.75
N LYS A 330 -17.24 9.62 -16.23
CA LYS A 330 -18.17 8.70 -16.88
C LYS A 330 -17.58 8.12 -18.17
N ALA A 331 -17.02 8.96 -19.04
CA ALA A 331 -16.40 8.52 -20.29
C ALA A 331 -15.09 7.75 -20.06
N ALA A 332 -14.28 8.16 -19.08
CA ALA A 332 -13.04 7.45 -18.73
C ALA A 332 -13.34 6.02 -18.26
N LEU A 333 -14.30 5.85 -17.35
CA LEU A 333 -14.71 4.53 -16.83
C LEU A 333 -15.43 3.67 -17.88
N THR A 334 -16.18 4.28 -18.80
CA THR A 334 -16.83 3.55 -19.89
C THR A 334 -15.80 2.99 -20.86
N GLY A 335 -14.77 3.78 -21.18
CA GLY A 335 -13.74 3.43 -22.16
C GLY A 335 -12.63 2.53 -21.66
N ASP A 336 -12.47 2.38 -20.33
CA ASP A 336 -11.43 1.57 -19.71
C ASP A 336 -12.03 0.65 -18.64
N VAL A 337 -12.11 -0.65 -18.96
CA VAL A 337 -12.63 -1.69 -18.06
C VAL A 337 -11.80 -1.80 -16.77
N HIS A 338 -10.49 -1.58 -16.86
CA HIS A 338 -9.58 -1.71 -15.73
C HIS A 338 -9.73 -0.55 -14.75
N LEU A 339 -9.84 0.68 -15.25
CA LEU A 339 -10.16 1.84 -14.42
C LEU A 339 -11.59 1.74 -13.85
N ARG A 340 -12.56 1.23 -14.64
CA ARG A 340 -13.94 1.00 -14.19
C ARG A 340 -14.03 0.06 -12.99
N ASN A 341 -13.14 -0.93 -12.88
CA ASN A 341 -13.06 -1.80 -11.70
C ASN A 341 -12.71 -1.02 -10.42
N GLY A 342 -12.15 0.18 -10.55
CA GLY A 342 -11.93 1.11 -9.44
C GLY A 342 -13.22 1.72 -8.88
N LEU A 343 -14.34 1.73 -9.60
CA LEU A 343 -15.58 2.35 -9.14
C LEU A 343 -16.20 1.52 -8.02
N ASN A 344 -16.15 2.02 -6.80
CA ASN A 344 -16.63 1.32 -5.61
C ASN A 344 -18.00 1.83 -5.14
N VAL A 345 -18.19 3.16 -5.13
CA VAL A 345 -19.46 3.82 -4.79
C VAL A 345 -19.74 4.90 -5.83
N ALA A 346 -20.98 5.01 -6.27
CA ALA A 346 -21.40 6.05 -7.20
C ALA A 346 -22.85 6.46 -6.97
N ALA A 347 -23.09 7.75 -6.71
CA ALA A 347 -24.40 8.34 -6.53
C ALA A 347 -25.33 7.47 -5.62
N GLY A 348 -24.82 7.10 -4.45
CA GLY A 348 -25.56 6.34 -3.44
C GLY A 348 -25.68 4.83 -3.70
N LYS A 349 -24.92 4.28 -4.67
CA LYS A 349 -24.95 2.84 -5.00
C LYS A 349 -23.56 2.23 -4.83
N VAL A 350 -23.50 0.98 -4.33
CA VAL A 350 -22.26 0.21 -4.25
C VAL A 350 -22.07 -0.55 -5.57
N THR A 351 -20.96 -0.26 -6.26
CA THR A 351 -20.67 -0.74 -7.62
C THR A 351 -19.53 -1.74 -7.67
N HIS A 352 -18.93 -2.09 -6.55
CA HIS A 352 -17.90 -3.13 -6.44
C HIS A 352 -18.44 -4.35 -5.67
N ARG A 353 -18.39 -5.54 -6.32
CA ARG A 353 -19.02 -6.76 -5.80
C ARG A 353 -18.48 -7.20 -4.43
N ALA A 354 -17.16 -7.20 -4.25
CA ALA A 354 -16.56 -7.64 -2.98
C ALA A 354 -16.94 -6.69 -1.82
N VAL A 355 -16.99 -5.38 -2.08
CA VAL A 355 -17.46 -4.39 -1.10
C VAL A 355 -18.92 -4.64 -0.73
N ALA A 356 -19.80 -4.82 -1.73
CA ALA A 356 -21.23 -5.10 -1.47
C ALA A 356 -21.43 -6.39 -0.66
N THR A 357 -20.64 -7.43 -0.94
CA THR A 357 -20.68 -8.70 -0.20
C THR A 357 -20.24 -8.51 1.26
N ALA A 358 -19.13 -7.82 1.49
CA ALA A 358 -18.62 -7.55 2.84
C ALA A 358 -19.60 -6.72 3.68
N LEU A 359 -20.19 -5.69 3.06
CA LEU A 359 -21.17 -4.80 3.71
C LEU A 359 -22.59 -5.36 3.75
N LYS A 360 -22.84 -6.53 3.14
CA LYS A 360 -24.18 -7.16 3.01
C LYS A 360 -25.23 -6.21 2.44
N CYS A 361 -24.86 -5.39 1.45
CA CYS A 361 -25.71 -4.40 0.82
C CYS A 361 -25.98 -4.72 -0.67
N LYS A 362 -26.89 -3.95 -1.30
CA LYS A 362 -27.26 -4.15 -2.70
C LYS A 362 -26.09 -3.80 -3.64
N TYR A 363 -25.71 -4.75 -4.48
CA TYR A 363 -24.73 -4.56 -5.55
C TYR A 363 -25.41 -4.06 -6.84
N VAL A 364 -24.83 -3.05 -7.47
CA VAL A 364 -25.19 -2.55 -8.82
C VAL A 364 -23.95 -2.65 -9.70
N PRO A 365 -23.92 -3.49 -10.75
CA PRO A 365 -22.74 -3.57 -11.62
C PRO A 365 -22.33 -2.20 -12.18
N ALA A 366 -21.04 -1.89 -12.19
CA ALA A 366 -20.53 -0.60 -12.66
C ALA A 366 -20.96 -0.32 -14.12
N GLU A 367 -20.99 -1.34 -14.98
CA GLU A 367 -21.46 -1.24 -16.37
C GLU A 367 -22.93 -0.80 -16.45
N ALA A 368 -23.79 -1.41 -15.63
CA ALA A 368 -25.20 -1.08 -15.60
C ALA A 368 -25.44 0.33 -15.05
N PHE A 369 -24.63 0.75 -14.07
CA PHE A 369 -24.68 2.11 -13.54
C PHE A 369 -24.25 3.16 -14.57
N LEU A 370 -23.19 2.89 -15.34
CA LEU A 370 -22.66 3.82 -16.35
C LEU A 370 -23.57 3.93 -17.58
N ALA A 371 -24.39 2.89 -17.86
CA ALA A 371 -25.33 2.88 -18.97
C ALA A 371 -26.66 3.61 -18.64
N SER A 372 -26.94 3.90 -17.37
CA SER A 372 -28.13 4.64 -16.90
C SER A 372 -27.84 6.15 -16.89
#